data_fe7fb73318602a91f66246490e8685b1
#
_entry.id   fe7fb73318602a91f66246490e8685b1
#
_cell.length_a   1.000
_cell.length_b   1.000
_cell.length_c   1.000
_cell.angle_alpha   90.00
_cell.angle_beta   90.00
_cell.angle_gamma   90.00
#
_symmetry.space_group_name_H-M   'P 1'
#
loop_
_entity.id
_entity.type
_entity.pdbx_description
1 polymer ?
#
loop_
_entity_poly.entity_id
_entity_poly.type
_entity_poly.pdbx_seq_one_letter_code
_entity_poly.pdbx_strand_id
1 'polypeptide(L)'
;MNNQNNLPSITILAGGIGPERQVSLDSGQCLADALEFDYRVNLIDLTEASLPQDLSPEETVVISVIHGTFGEDGQLQAILDEAGFFYAGSGANASRLCMNKYASKRSVAERGVRVSPDVRFTDPRSINPNEVCKELGADVILKPTDQGSSVALFVIKGVDELEKALSEIETGNWMLEKRVFGREVTVGLLNGVPMGIVEVIPDGGVYDYKRKYSKGSTEYRFPAVLDLEIEEEIKRFARRSFHVCECRDFARIDFMICEDGNPFFLEVNTLPGLTTTSLLPKSASCAGYDFQSLCKKLVEPAIARFEQSKISVLSA
;
A
#
# COMPACT_ATOMS: atom_id res chain seq x y z
N MET A 1 33.62 18.28 5.64
CA MET A 1 34.02 17.39 4.52
C MET A 1 32.89 16.39 4.34
N ASN A 2 32.25 16.42 3.19
CA ASN A 2 30.99 15.68 2.97
C ASN A 2 31.19 14.18 3.08
N ASN A 3 30.49 13.53 4.03
CA ASN A 3 30.42 12.08 4.21
C ASN A 3 29.72 11.34 3.04
N GLN A 4 29.30 12.05 2.00
CA GLN A 4 28.58 11.49 0.85
C GLN A 4 29.40 10.49 0.00
N ASN A 5 30.73 10.51 0.10
CA ASN A 5 31.60 9.65 -0.73
C ASN A 5 31.65 8.17 -0.29
N ASN A 6 31.13 7.82 0.88
CA ASN A 6 31.14 6.44 1.39
C ASN A 6 29.78 5.75 1.39
N LEU A 7 28.68 6.49 1.20
CA LEU A 7 27.34 5.92 1.13
C LEU A 7 27.03 5.43 -0.30
N PRO A 8 26.20 4.38 -0.44
CA PRO A 8 25.71 3.99 -1.77
C PRO A 8 24.89 5.13 -2.39
N SER A 9 24.80 5.16 -3.70
CA SER A 9 23.83 6.01 -4.37
C SER A 9 22.41 5.48 -4.11
N ILE A 10 21.41 6.33 -4.21
CA ILE A 10 20.01 5.93 -4.15
C ILE A 10 19.43 5.98 -5.55
N THR A 11 19.03 4.84 -6.06
CA THR A 11 18.30 4.76 -7.34
C THR A 11 16.80 4.70 -7.07
N ILE A 12 16.09 5.71 -7.57
CA ILE A 12 14.63 5.79 -7.50
C ILE A 12 14.06 5.28 -8.82
N LEU A 13 13.27 4.20 -8.77
CA LEU A 13 12.56 3.68 -9.93
C LEU A 13 11.15 4.25 -9.94
N ALA A 14 10.82 5.06 -10.94
CA ALA A 14 9.53 5.72 -11.12
C ALA A 14 8.93 5.41 -12.50
N GLY A 15 7.73 5.89 -12.78
CA GLY A 15 7.04 5.68 -14.05
C GLY A 15 6.25 4.37 -14.07
N GLY A 16 6.73 3.39 -14.82
CA GLY A 16 6.07 2.10 -15.01
C GLY A 16 5.10 2.10 -16.19
N ILE A 17 4.49 0.93 -16.43
CA ILE A 17 3.62 0.67 -17.60
C ILE A 17 2.13 0.80 -17.29
N GLY A 18 1.77 1.03 -16.03
CA GLY A 18 0.38 1.07 -15.55
C GLY A 18 -0.28 2.45 -15.68
N PRO A 19 -1.59 2.52 -15.41
CA PRO A 19 -2.36 3.77 -15.48
C PRO A 19 -1.95 4.82 -14.44
N GLU A 20 -1.24 4.41 -13.38
CA GLU A 20 -0.75 5.28 -12.31
C GLU A 20 0.65 5.87 -12.59
N ARG A 21 1.13 5.73 -13.83
CA ARG A 21 2.46 6.20 -14.26
C ARG A 21 2.77 7.64 -13.82
N GLN A 22 1.84 8.58 -14.03
CA GLN A 22 2.05 9.99 -13.68
C GLN A 22 2.20 10.17 -12.15
N VAL A 23 1.39 9.47 -11.37
CA VAL A 23 1.48 9.50 -9.89
C VAL A 23 2.84 8.97 -9.41
N SER A 24 3.35 7.94 -10.09
CA SER A 24 4.68 7.39 -9.83
C SER A 24 5.79 8.39 -10.16
N LEU A 25 5.73 9.07 -11.31
CA LEU A 25 6.70 10.09 -11.69
C LEU A 25 6.71 11.25 -10.70
N ASP A 26 5.54 11.74 -10.31
CA ASP A 26 5.40 12.82 -9.32
C ASP A 26 5.96 12.40 -7.95
N SER A 27 5.69 11.16 -7.53
CA SER A 27 6.26 10.59 -6.28
C SER A 27 7.78 10.46 -6.37
N GLY A 28 8.29 9.99 -7.51
CA GLY A 28 9.73 9.85 -7.77
C GLY A 28 10.46 11.18 -7.69
N GLN A 29 9.90 12.23 -8.31
CA GLN A 29 10.48 13.56 -8.25
C GLN A 29 10.47 14.13 -6.82
N CYS A 30 9.34 14.04 -6.11
CA CYS A 30 9.27 14.48 -4.71
C CYS A 30 10.31 13.77 -3.81
N LEU A 31 10.49 12.47 -4.03
CA LEU A 31 11.45 11.66 -3.29
C LEU A 31 12.90 12.04 -3.63
N ALA A 32 13.20 12.27 -4.92
CA ALA A 32 14.51 12.70 -5.37
C ALA A 32 14.89 14.07 -4.75
N ASP A 33 14.00 15.05 -4.86
CA ASP A 33 14.20 16.39 -4.29
C ASP A 33 14.47 16.34 -2.77
N ALA A 34 13.81 15.39 -2.06
CA ALA A 34 13.99 15.25 -0.61
C ALA A 34 15.30 14.54 -0.24
N LEU A 35 15.78 13.60 -1.06
CA LEU A 35 16.97 12.79 -0.74
C LEU A 35 18.29 13.38 -1.25
N GLU A 36 18.28 14.23 -2.28
CA GLU A 36 19.50 14.80 -2.90
C GLU A 36 20.36 15.63 -1.93
N PHE A 37 19.75 16.14 -0.85
CA PHE A 37 20.48 16.88 0.19
C PHE A 37 21.49 16.01 0.94
N ASP A 38 21.23 14.70 1.07
CA ASP A 38 22.02 13.79 1.90
C ASP A 38 22.67 12.66 1.12
N TYR A 39 22.14 12.34 -0.07
CA TYR A 39 22.57 11.19 -0.89
C TYR A 39 22.83 11.61 -2.34
N ARG A 40 23.63 10.80 -3.04
CA ARG A 40 23.66 10.82 -4.50
C ARG A 40 22.41 10.11 -5.02
N VAL A 41 21.56 10.83 -5.73
CA VAL A 41 20.27 10.30 -6.20
C VAL A 41 20.31 10.12 -7.71
N ASN A 42 19.77 8.99 -8.18
CA ASN A 42 19.53 8.67 -9.56
C ASN A 42 18.04 8.36 -9.76
N LEU A 43 17.31 9.25 -10.45
CA LEU A 43 15.89 9.04 -10.76
C LEU A 43 15.76 8.44 -12.15
N ILE A 44 15.16 7.26 -12.23
CA ILE A 44 14.99 6.50 -13.47
C ILE A 44 13.51 6.34 -13.77
N ASP A 45 13.12 6.77 -14.96
CA ASP A 45 11.79 6.55 -15.51
C ASP A 45 11.75 5.19 -16.24
N LEU A 46 11.12 4.19 -15.63
CA LEU A 46 10.90 2.89 -16.26
C LEU A 46 9.72 2.96 -17.23
N THR A 47 9.99 2.69 -18.48
CA THR A 47 8.99 2.58 -19.55
C THR A 47 8.66 1.14 -19.93
N GLU A 48 9.39 0.19 -19.36
CA GLU A 48 9.26 -1.26 -19.56
C GLU A 48 9.29 -2.00 -18.23
N ALA A 49 8.79 -3.23 -18.19
CA ALA A 49 8.82 -4.11 -17.03
C ALA A 49 10.20 -4.81 -16.88
N SER A 50 11.28 -4.03 -16.87
CA SER A 50 12.65 -4.53 -16.76
C SER A 50 13.55 -3.53 -16.04
N LEU A 51 14.69 -4.00 -15.48
CA LEU A 51 15.70 -3.11 -14.92
C LEU A 51 16.63 -2.59 -16.01
N PRO A 52 17.13 -1.34 -15.89
CA PRO A 52 18.20 -0.82 -16.74
C PRO A 52 19.47 -1.68 -16.63
N GLN A 53 20.14 -1.91 -17.76
CA GLN A 53 21.31 -2.79 -17.82
C GLN A 53 22.58 -2.21 -17.16
N ASP A 54 22.61 -0.90 -16.96
CA ASP A 54 23.72 -0.14 -16.39
C ASP A 54 23.65 0.03 -14.86
N LEU A 55 22.62 -0.53 -14.22
CA LEU A 55 22.53 -0.52 -12.76
C LEU A 55 23.43 -1.59 -12.14
N SER A 56 24.25 -1.18 -11.16
CA SER A 56 25.14 -2.06 -10.39
C SER A 56 24.63 -2.24 -8.95
N PRO A 57 24.37 -3.49 -8.52
CA PRO A 57 23.95 -3.77 -7.15
C PRO A 57 25.03 -3.48 -6.10
N GLU A 58 26.32 -3.35 -6.51
CA GLU A 58 27.42 -3.01 -5.62
C GLU A 58 27.52 -1.51 -5.31
N GLU A 59 26.85 -0.66 -6.07
CA GLU A 59 27.01 0.79 -5.99
C GLU A 59 25.76 1.54 -5.51
N THR A 60 24.58 0.89 -5.58
CA THR A 60 23.31 1.57 -5.32
C THR A 60 22.36 0.76 -4.46
N VAL A 61 21.54 1.47 -3.71
CA VAL A 61 20.33 0.98 -3.05
C VAL A 61 19.12 1.48 -3.83
N VAL A 62 18.16 0.61 -4.07
CA VAL A 62 16.98 0.93 -4.87
C VAL A 62 15.79 1.30 -3.97
N ILE A 63 14.99 2.26 -4.39
CA ILE A 63 13.63 2.47 -3.90
C ILE A 63 12.69 2.62 -5.11
N SER A 64 11.62 1.84 -5.14
CA SER A 64 10.60 1.96 -6.17
C SER A 64 9.43 2.80 -5.68
N VAL A 65 8.85 3.56 -6.59
CA VAL A 65 7.57 4.27 -6.43
C VAL A 65 6.61 3.94 -7.59
N ILE A 66 6.82 2.79 -8.25
CA ILE A 66 5.99 2.31 -9.36
C ILE A 66 4.74 1.67 -8.78
N HIS A 67 3.59 2.28 -9.02
CA HIS A 67 2.29 1.82 -8.51
C HIS A 67 1.66 0.75 -9.40
N GLY A 68 0.79 -0.07 -8.79
CA GLY A 68 0.01 -1.10 -9.47
C GLY A 68 0.80 -2.33 -9.89
N THR A 69 0.34 -3.00 -10.94
CA THR A 69 0.97 -4.20 -11.50
C THR A 69 2.42 -3.93 -11.87
N PHE A 70 3.28 -4.90 -11.65
CA PHE A 70 4.73 -4.87 -11.76
C PHE A 70 5.42 -4.22 -10.54
N GLY A 71 5.01 -3.03 -10.10
CA GLY A 71 5.67 -2.31 -9.02
C GLY A 71 5.28 -2.76 -7.61
N GLU A 72 4.01 -3.14 -7.42
CA GLU A 72 3.45 -3.48 -6.09
C GLU A 72 3.12 -4.96 -5.91
N ASP A 73 3.12 -5.76 -6.99
CA ASP A 73 2.66 -7.16 -6.98
C ASP A 73 3.78 -8.19 -6.76
N GLY A 74 4.98 -7.74 -6.47
CA GLY A 74 6.16 -8.57 -6.19
C GLY A 74 6.96 -8.97 -7.41
N GLN A 75 6.59 -8.54 -8.63
CA GLN A 75 7.37 -8.84 -9.84
C GLN A 75 8.69 -8.07 -9.85
N LEU A 76 8.64 -6.74 -9.67
CA LEU A 76 9.84 -5.90 -9.60
C LEU A 76 10.77 -6.32 -8.45
N GLN A 77 10.20 -6.62 -7.28
CA GLN A 77 10.95 -7.06 -6.12
C GLN A 77 11.68 -8.38 -6.38
N ALA A 78 11.03 -9.32 -7.08
CA ALA A 78 11.67 -10.59 -7.46
C ALA A 78 12.85 -10.38 -8.42
N ILE A 79 12.71 -9.47 -9.39
CA ILE A 79 13.81 -9.11 -10.31
C ILE A 79 14.97 -8.45 -9.54
N LEU A 80 14.67 -7.56 -8.58
CA LEU A 80 15.69 -6.94 -7.74
C LEU A 80 16.41 -7.96 -6.84
N ASP A 81 15.67 -8.92 -6.25
CA ASP A 81 16.22 -10.00 -5.44
C ASP A 81 17.16 -10.89 -6.30
N GLU A 82 16.72 -11.29 -7.52
CA GLU A 82 17.52 -12.13 -8.44
C GLU A 82 18.80 -11.42 -8.91
N ALA A 83 18.70 -10.11 -9.14
CA ALA A 83 19.84 -9.28 -9.54
C ALA A 83 20.76 -8.87 -8.37
N GLY A 84 20.42 -9.24 -7.13
CA GLY A 84 21.22 -8.98 -5.94
C GLY A 84 21.16 -7.56 -5.41
N PHE A 85 20.12 -6.77 -5.77
CA PHE A 85 19.95 -5.42 -5.28
C PHE A 85 19.42 -5.38 -3.85
N PHE A 86 19.95 -4.46 -3.05
CA PHE A 86 19.33 -4.02 -1.81
C PHE A 86 18.32 -2.90 -2.12
N TYR A 87 17.10 -3.06 -1.63
CA TYR A 87 16.03 -2.09 -1.90
C TYR A 87 15.17 -1.81 -0.67
N ALA A 88 14.62 -0.61 -0.63
CA ALA A 88 13.70 -0.17 0.41
C ALA A 88 12.29 -0.69 0.15
N GLY A 89 11.59 -1.05 1.23
CA GLY A 89 10.23 -1.59 1.20
C GLY A 89 10.16 -3.11 1.28
N SER A 90 8.96 -3.61 1.14
CA SER A 90 8.62 -5.03 1.30
C SER A 90 9.20 -5.89 0.18
N GLY A 91 9.51 -7.15 0.51
CA GLY A 91 10.03 -8.13 -0.46
C GLY A 91 8.95 -8.70 -1.37
N ALA A 92 9.36 -9.51 -2.36
CA ALA A 92 8.50 -10.05 -3.40
C ALA A 92 7.29 -10.83 -2.85
N ASN A 93 7.49 -11.67 -1.83
CA ASN A 93 6.41 -12.47 -1.26
C ASN A 93 5.38 -11.62 -0.51
N ALA A 94 5.85 -10.66 0.31
CA ALA A 94 4.99 -9.74 1.03
C ALA A 94 4.19 -8.85 0.07
N SER A 95 4.83 -8.31 -0.96
CA SER A 95 4.17 -7.50 -2.00
C SER A 95 3.08 -8.29 -2.73
N ARG A 96 3.38 -9.53 -3.14
CA ARG A 96 2.40 -10.42 -3.78
C ARG A 96 1.23 -10.76 -2.85
N LEU A 97 1.51 -11.04 -1.57
CA LEU A 97 0.48 -11.32 -0.57
C LEU A 97 -0.43 -10.10 -0.36
N CYS A 98 0.16 -8.92 -0.18
CA CYS A 98 -0.59 -7.68 0.08
C CYS A 98 -1.41 -7.21 -1.12
N MET A 99 -0.90 -7.40 -2.35
CA MET A 99 -1.64 -7.08 -3.57
C MET A 99 -2.92 -7.92 -3.70
N ASN A 100 -2.89 -9.16 -3.21
CA ASN A 100 -4.07 -10.02 -3.16
C ASN A 100 -4.90 -9.74 -1.90
N LYS A 101 -5.95 -8.92 -2.05
CA LYS A 101 -6.85 -8.49 -0.96
C LYS A 101 -7.46 -9.66 -0.19
N TYR A 102 -7.86 -10.72 -0.89
CA TYR A 102 -8.43 -11.91 -0.25
C TYR A 102 -7.38 -12.64 0.60
N ALA A 103 -6.18 -12.86 0.05
CA ALA A 103 -5.12 -13.58 0.74
C ALA A 103 -4.63 -12.81 1.96
N SER A 104 -4.34 -11.51 1.83
CA SER A 104 -3.91 -10.66 2.95
C SER A 104 -4.97 -10.59 4.05
N LYS A 105 -6.25 -10.43 3.67
CA LYS A 105 -7.39 -10.42 4.58
C LYS A 105 -7.51 -11.73 5.37
N ARG A 106 -7.36 -12.89 4.73
CA ARG A 106 -7.35 -14.19 5.41
C ARG A 106 -6.19 -14.32 6.38
N SER A 107 -4.99 -13.97 5.95
CA SER A 107 -3.79 -14.03 6.80
C SER A 107 -3.92 -13.18 8.06
N VAL A 108 -4.43 -11.95 7.96
CA VAL A 108 -4.59 -11.09 9.14
C VAL A 108 -5.75 -11.55 10.03
N ALA A 109 -6.83 -12.09 9.45
CA ALA A 109 -7.97 -12.63 10.21
C ALA A 109 -7.56 -13.82 11.10
N GLU A 110 -6.74 -14.74 10.59
CA GLU A 110 -6.19 -15.88 11.34
C GLU A 110 -5.36 -15.46 12.57
N ARG A 111 -4.90 -14.21 12.58
CA ARG A 111 -4.16 -13.61 13.69
C ARG A 111 -5.01 -12.65 14.52
N GLY A 112 -6.35 -12.71 14.39
CA GLY A 112 -7.29 -11.95 15.21
C GLY A 112 -7.37 -10.46 14.86
N VAL A 113 -7.05 -10.07 13.63
CA VAL A 113 -7.43 -8.76 13.09
C VAL A 113 -8.85 -8.89 12.53
N ARG A 114 -9.71 -7.95 12.91
CA ARG A 114 -11.11 -7.98 12.49
C ARG A 114 -11.24 -7.65 11.01
N VAL A 115 -11.96 -8.49 10.29
CA VAL A 115 -12.26 -8.33 8.86
C VAL A 115 -13.76 -8.46 8.61
N SER A 116 -14.27 -7.85 7.54
CA SER A 116 -15.67 -8.05 7.14
C SER A 116 -15.86 -9.45 6.55
N PRO A 117 -17.04 -10.09 6.70
CA PRO A 117 -17.37 -11.32 5.97
C PRO A 117 -17.31 -11.14 4.46
N ASP A 118 -16.90 -12.19 3.75
CA ASP A 118 -16.73 -12.13 2.29
C ASP A 118 -16.99 -13.48 1.60
N VAL A 119 -17.27 -13.39 0.29
CA VAL A 119 -17.38 -14.53 -0.64
C VAL A 119 -16.42 -14.27 -1.80
N ARG A 120 -15.52 -15.23 -2.08
CA ARG A 120 -14.62 -15.20 -3.24
C ARG A 120 -15.17 -16.04 -4.38
N PHE A 121 -15.01 -15.58 -5.62
CA PHE A 121 -15.39 -16.32 -6.81
C PHE A 121 -14.50 -15.95 -8.01
N THR A 122 -14.56 -16.78 -9.06
CA THR A 122 -13.86 -16.53 -10.33
C THR A 122 -14.82 -16.40 -11.52
N ASP A 123 -15.96 -17.06 -11.46
CA ASP A 123 -17.01 -16.97 -12.49
C ASP A 123 -18.24 -16.26 -11.90
N PRO A 124 -18.60 -15.04 -12.36
CA PRO A 124 -19.76 -14.32 -11.86
C PRO A 124 -21.07 -15.09 -12.02
N ARG A 125 -21.16 -16.01 -12.98
CA ARG A 125 -22.35 -16.86 -13.21
C ARG A 125 -22.54 -17.91 -12.12
N SER A 126 -21.51 -18.22 -11.33
CA SER A 126 -21.59 -19.14 -10.19
C SER A 126 -22.22 -18.53 -8.94
N ILE A 127 -22.43 -17.22 -8.93
CA ILE A 127 -22.94 -16.48 -7.77
C ILE A 127 -24.46 -16.41 -7.84
N ASN A 128 -25.10 -16.82 -6.74
CA ASN A 128 -26.54 -16.59 -6.52
C ASN A 128 -26.72 -15.31 -5.69
N PRO A 129 -27.24 -14.20 -6.25
CA PRO A 129 -27.37 -12.93 -5.56
C PRO A 129 -28.27 -13.00 -4.31
N ASN A 130 -29.31 -13.83 -4.32
CA ASN A 130 -30.19 -14.00 -3.17
C ASN A 130 -29.47 -14.68 -1.99
N GLU A 131 -28.63 -15.68 -2.26
CA GLU A 131 -27.83 -16.34 -1.22
C GLU A 131 -26.78 -15.41 -0.64
N VAL A 132 -26.08 -14.64 -1.49
CA VAL A 132 -25.11 -13.64 -1.05
C VAL A 132 -25.76 -12.57 -0.17
N CYS A 133 -26.89 -12.01 -0.60
CA CYS A 133 -27.61 -11.02 0.20
C CYS A 133 -28.16 -11.59 1.52
N LYS A 134 -28.49 -12.88 1.55
CA LYS A 134 -28.87 -13.56 2.80
C LYS A 134 -27.70 -13.74 3.76
N GLU A 135 -26.50 -14.04 3.24
CA GLU A 135 -25.30 -14.31 4.03
C GLU A 135 -24.59 -13.01 4.47
N LEU A 136 -24.34 -12.09 3.53
CA LEU A 136 -23.57 -10.87 3.78
C LEU A 136 -24.44 -9.65 4.13
N GLY A 137 -25.74 -9.70 3.87
CA GLY A 137 -26.63 -8.54 3.93
C GLY A 137 -26.84 -7.90 2.56
N ALA A 138 -27.76 -6.94 2.49
CA ALA A 138 -28.14 -6.28 1.24
C ALA A 138 -27.05 -5.30 0.72
N ASP A 139 -26.24 -4.75 1.61
CA ASP A 139 -25.19 -3.79 1.27
C ASP A 139 -23.84 -4.53 1.17
N VAL A 140 -23.31 -4.65 -0.04
CA VAL A 140 -22.06 -5.34 -0.32
C VAL A 140 -21.13 -4.50 -1.22
N ILE A 141 -19.85 -4.79 -1.15
CA ILE A 141 -18.81 -4.26 -2.04
C ILE A 141 -18.32 -5.40 -2.94
N LEU A 142 -18.46 -5.23 -4.25
CA LEU A 142 -17.86 -6.10 -5.25
C LEU A 142 -16.56 -5.47 -5.76
N LYS A 143 -15.46 -6.20 -5.73
CA LYS A 143 -14.15 -5.71 -6.18
C LYS A 143 -13.24 -6.85 -6.65
N PRO A 144 -12.28 -6.59 -7.55
CA PRO A 144 -11.23 -7.56 -7.86
C PRO A 144 -10.31 -7.75 -6.65
N THR A 145 -9.74 -8.96 -6.51
CA THR A 145 -8.84 -9.27 -5.37
C THR A 145 -7.40 -8.85 -5.59
N ASP A 146 -6.99 -8.64 -6.85
CA ASP A 146 -5.60 -8.48 -7.30
C ASP A 146 -5.33 -7.16 -8.04
N GLN A 147 -6.20 -6.16 -7.85
CA GLN A 147 -6.02 -4.83 -8.44
C GLN A 147 -5.98 -3.75 -7.34
N GLY A 148 -5.09 -2.77 -7.54
CA GLY A 148 -4.95 -1.60 -6.68
C GLY A 148 -5.96 -0.48 -6.97
N SER A 149 -5.82 0.63 -6.24
CA SER A 149 -6.46 1.93 -6.52
C SER A 149 -7.97 1.95 -6.68
N SER A 150 -8.70 1.02 -6.05
CA SER A 150 -10.18 0.93 -6.16
C SER A 150 -10.70 0.83 -7.59
N VAL A 151 -9.91 0.26 -8.51
CA VAL A 151 -10.33 -0.05 -9.88
C VAL A 151 -11.43 -1.10 -9.84
N ALA A 152 -12.50 -0.90 -10.63
CA ALA A 152 -13.65 -1.80 -10.72
C ALA A 152 -14.29 -2.15 -9.35
N LEU A 153 -14.39 -1.17 -8.45
CA LEU A 153 -15.10 -1.29 -7.18
C LEU A 153 -16.57 -0.87 -7.37
N PHE A 154 -17.48 -1.76 -7.02
CA PHE A 154 -18.93 -1.51 -7.07
C PHE A 154 -19.50 -1.51 -5.66
N VAL A 155 -20.26 -0.46 -5.34
CA VAL A 155 -21.08 -0.37 -4.13
C VAL A 155 -22.49 -0.80 -4.49
N ILE A 156 -22.97 -1.86 -3.88
CA ILE A 156 -24.20 -2.56 -4.28
C ILE A 156 -25.22 -2.54 -3.14
N LYS A 157 -26.46 -2.32 -3.50
CA LYS A 157 -27.61 -2.36 -2.59
C LYS A 157 -28.68 -3.33 -3.11
N GLY A 158 -28.75 -4.49 -2.47
CA GLY A 158 -29.78 -5.50 -2.78
C GLY A 158 -29.46 -6.35 -4.00
N VAL A 159 -30.40 -7.26 -4.26
CA VAL A 159 -30.27 -8.33 -5.25
C VAL A 159 -30.16 -7.79 -6.67
N ASP A 160 -31.03 -6.84 -7.04
CA ASP A 160 -31.12 -6.34 -8.42
C ASP A 160 -29.83 -5.63 -8.85
N GLU A 161 -29.23 -4.80 -7.97
CA GLU A 161 -27.96 -4.14 -8.25
C GLU A 161 -26.80 -5.16 -8.31
N LEU A 162 -26.87 -6.23 -7.48
CA LEU A 162 -25.86 -7.30 -7.52
C LEU A 162 -25.95 -8.09 -8.81
N GLU A 163 -27.15 -8.47 -9.26
CA GLU A 163 -27.36 -9.13 -10.55
C GLU A 163 -26.81 -8.31 -11.72
N LYS A 164 -27.11 -7.02 -11.71
CA LYS A 164 -26.58 -6.09 -12.72
C LYS A 164 -25.06 -6.04 -12.70
N ALA A 165 -24.45 -5.82 -11.54
CA ALA A 165 -22.98 -5.73 -11.41
C ALA A 165 -22.29 -7.03 -11.85
N LEU A 166 -22.84 -8.21 -11.49
CA LEU A 166 -22.31 -9.49 -11.92
C LEU A 166 -22.41 -9.70 -13.44
N SER A 167 -23.40 -9.10 -14.10
CA SER A 167 -23.54 -9.15 -15.56
C SER A 167 -22.56 -8.25 -16.31
N GLU A 168 -21.99 -7.25 -15.63
CA GLU A 168 -21.05 -6.26 -16.19
C GLU A 168 -19.57 -6.68 -16.05
N ILE A 169 -19.27 -7.71 -15.26
CA ILE A 169 -17.91 -8.19 -15.03
C ILE A 169 -17.63 -9.51 -15.75
N GLU A 170 -16.38 -9.71 -16.11
CA GLU A 170 -15.89 -10.94 -16.72
C GLU A 170 -15.35 -11.91 -15.66
N THR A 171 -15.02 -13.13 -16.10
CA THR A 171 -14.29 -14.12 -15.28
C THR A 171 -12.96 -13.55 -14.81
N GLY A 172 -12.64 -13.74 -13.52
CA GLY A 172 -11.46 -13.18 -12.90
C GLY A 172 -11.45 -13.45 -11.40
N ASN A 173 -10.50 -12.84 -10.70
CA ASN A 173 -10.41 -12.98 -9.25
C ASN A 173 -11.25 -11.88 -8.57
N TRP A 174 -12.43 -12.23 -8.11
CA TRP A 174 -13.39 -11.31 -7.50
C TRP A 174 -13.71 -11.68 -6.06
N MET A 175 -14.12 -10.68 -5.29
CA MET A 175 -14.71 -10.87 -3.97
C MET A 175 -15.90 -9.94 -3.75
N LEU A 176 -16.89 -10.47 -3.04
CA LEU A 176 -18.00 -9.74 -2.45
C LEU A 176 -17.75 -9.64 -0.96
N GLU A 177 -17.80 -8.44 -0.41
CA GLU A 177 -17.66 -8.20 1.03
C GLU A 177 -18.92 -7.56 1.58
N LYS A 178 -19.31 -7.95 2.79
CA LYS A 178 -20.28 -7.17 3.57
C LYS A 178 -19.74 -5.74 3.74
N ARG A 179 -20.54 -4.75 3.32
CA ARG A 179 -20.17 -3.35 3.45
C ARG A 179 -20.12 -2.94 4.93
N VAL A 180 -19.02 -2.36 5.35
CA VAL A 180 -18.88 -1.71 6.65
C VAL A 180 -19.15 -0.23 6.47
N PHE A 181 -20.17 0.30 7.17
CA PHE A 181 -20.46 1.72 7.21
C PHE A 181 -19.70 2.38 8.35
N GLY A 182 -19.18 3.57 8.12
CA GLY A 182 -18.47 4.30 9.14
C GLY A 182 -17.37 5.22 8.61
N ARG A 183 -16.27 5.32 9.34
CA ARG A 183 -15.15 6.24 9.08
C ARG A 183 -13.98 5.46 8.51
N GLU A 184 -13.48 5.89 7.34
CA GLU A 184 -12.26 5.32 6.76
C GLU A 184 -11.04 5.97 7.39
N VAL A 185 -10.09 5.16 7.86
CA VAL A 185 -8.84 5.61 8.47
C VAL A 185 -7.67 4.81 7.93
N THR A 186 -6.51 5.44 7.94
CA THR A 186 -5.26 4.81 7.50
C THR A 186 -4.13 5.06 8.48
N VAL A 187 -3.22 4.10 8.59
CA VAL A 187 -2.05 4.16 9.47
C VAL A 187 -0.79 3.85 8.66
N GLY A 188 0.15 4.78 8.65
CA GLY A 188 1.51 4.52 8.16
C GLY A 188 2.34 3.81 9.22
N LEU A 189 3.21 2.89 8.80
CA LEU A 189 4.18 2.24 9.66
C LEU A 189 5.61 2.43 9.13
N LEU A 190 6.54 2.65 10.04
CA LEU A 190 7.99 2.59 9.78
C LEU A 190 8.60 1.47 10.64
N ASN A 191 9.26 0.51 10.02
CA ASN A 191 9.86 -0.65 10.70
C ASN A 191 8.88 -1.37 11.64
N GLY A 192 7.60 -1.47 11.24
CA GLY A 192 6.54 -2.08 12.05
C GLY A 192 6.01 -1.21 13.19
N VAL A 193 6.51 0.03 13.35
CA VAL A 193 6.01 0.98 14.36
C VAL A 193 4.93 1.87 13.72
N PRO A 194 3.67 1.82 14.21
CA PRO A 194 2.62 2.69 13.72
C PRO A 194 2.91 4.17 14.00
N MET A 195 2.67 5.00 13.01
CA MET A 195 2.70 6.46 13.11
C MET A 195 1.31 7.01 13.47
N GLY A 196 0.97 8.22 13.08
CA GLY A 196 -0.35 8.78 13.35
C GLY A 196 -1.44 8.22 12.43
N ILE A 197 -2.67 8.25 12.92
CA ILE A 197 -3.84 7.85 12.16
C ILE A 197 -4.37 9.04 11.36
N VAL A 198 -4.65 8.81 10.08
CA VAL A 198 -5.27 9.78 9.16
C VAL A 198 -6.69 9.32 8.86
N GLU A 199 -7.67 10.19 9.06
CA GLU A 199 -9.05 9.95 8.62
C GLU A 199 -9.22 10.45 7.18
N VAL A 200 -9.84 9.64 6.35
CA VAL A 200 -10.15 9.92 4.94
C VAL A 200 -11.64 10.18 4.82
N ILE A 201 -12.02 11.38 4.40
CA ILE A 201 -13.41 11.83 4.33
C ILE A 201 -13.73 12.18 2.87
N PRO A 202 -14.16 11.19 2.06
CA PRO A 202 -14.47 11.42 0.66
C PRO A 202 -15.85 12.11 0.50
N ASP A 203 -15.94 13.07 -0.40
CA ASP A 203 -17.21 13.62 -0.83
C ASP A 203 -18.09 12.52 -1.45
N GLY A 204 -19.29 12.29 -0.88
CA GLY A 204 -20.20 11.24 -1.34
C GLY A 204 -19.94 9.83 -0.78
N GLY A 205 -19.09 9.70 0.24
CA GLY A 205 -19.06 8.54 1.16
C GLY A 205 -18.31 7.30 0.72
N VAL A 206 -17.65 7.27 -0.45
CA VAL A 206 -16.79 6.15 -0.88
C VAL A 206 -15.49 6.68 -1.49
N TYR A 207 -14.36 6.20 -1.01
CA TYR A 207 -13.04 6.58 -1.48
C TYR A 207 -12.64 5.78 -2.71
N ASP A 208 -13.23 6.13 -3.86
CA ASP A 208 -12.96 5.51 -5.16
C ASP A 208 -11.74 6.11 -5.89
N TYR A 209 -11.38 5.52 -7.05
CA TYR A 209 -10.26 5.96 -7.89
C TYR A 209 -10.35 7.46 -8.23
N LYS A 210 -11.53 7.96 -8.62
CA LYS A 210 -11.73 9.34 -9.00
C LYS A 210 -11.46 10.30 -7.84
N ARG A 211 -11.89 9.93 -6.63
CA ARG A 211 -11.72 10.76 -5.42
C ARG A 211 -10.29 10.72 -4.88
N LYS A 212 -9.56 9.61 -5.11
CA LYS A 212 -8.13 9.51 -4.76
C LYS A 212 -7.27 10.54 -5.50
N TYR A 213 -7.58 10.82 -6.76
CA TYR A 213 -6.75 11.65 -7.63
C TYR A 213 -7.35 12.99 -8.04
N SER A 214 -8.59 13.34 -7.61
CA SER A 214 -9.21 14.65 -7.88
C SER A 214 -8.96 15.61 -6.73
N LYS A 215 -8.33 16.75 -7.00
CA LYS A 215 -8.08 17.79 -5.99
C LYS A 215 -9.40 18.29 -5.39
N GLY A 216 -9.49 18.30 -4.05
CA GLY A 216 -10.64 18.85 -3.31
C GLY A 216 -11.84 17.92 -3.18
N SER A 217 -11.77 16.67 -3.67
CA SER A 217 -12.84 15.68 -3.54
C SER A 217 -12.75 14.82 -2.27
N THR A 218 -11.73 15.04 -1.45
CA THR A 218 -11.51 14.32 -0.19
C THR A 218 -10.87 15.24 0.84
N GLU A 219 -11.48 15.33 2.02
CA GLU A 219 -10.90 15.95 3.20
C GLU A 219 -10.07 14.91 3.97
N TYR A 220 -8.99 15.35 4.58
CA TYR A 220 -8.14 14.52 5.44
C TYR A 220 -7.99 15.17 6.80
N ARG A 221 -8.24 14.40 7.88
CA ARG A 221 -7.98 14.84 9.27
C ARG A 221 -6.82 14.06 9.83
N PHE A 222 -5.78 14.78 10.21
CA PHE A 222 -4.57 14.16 10.77
C PHE A 222 -3.95 15.07 11.86
N PRO A 223 -3.81 14.52 13.09
CA PRO A 223 -4.29 13.21 13.51
C PRO A 223 -5.82 13.09 13.45
N ALA A 224 -6.32 11.89 13.19
CA ALA A 224 -7.73 11.57 13.31
C ALA A 224 -8.21 11.76 14.76
N VAL A 225 -9.40 12.32 14.94
CA VAL A 225 -10.00 12.46 16.29
C VAL A 225 -10.73 11.15 16.64
N LEU A 226 -10.14 10.37 17.53
CA LEU A 226 -10.60 9.04 17.94
C LEU A 226 -10.55 8.91 19.47
N ASP A 227 -11.41 8.05 20.02
CA ASP A 227 -11.26 7.58 21.40
C ASP A 227 -9.97 6.77 21.54
N LEU A 228 -9.30 6.90 22.67
CA LEU A 228 -8.00 6.29 22.92
C LEU A 228 -8.02 4.75 22.73
N GLU A 229 -9.09 4.09 23.14
CA GLU A 229 -9.24 2.64 22.99
C GLU A 229 -9.31 2.22 21.53
N ILE A 230 -10.03 2.98 20.69
CA ILE A 230 -10.14 2.75 19.24
C ILE A 230 -8.80 3.00 18.57
N GLU A 231 -8.12 4.09 18.93
CA GLU A 231 -6.80 4.42 18.40
C GLU A 231 -5.80 3.32 18.66
N GLU A 232 -5.72 2.82 19.92
CA GLU A 232 -4.82 1.75 20.31
C GLU A 232 -5.17 0.41 19.66
N GLU A 233 -6.46 0.11 19.45
CA GLU A 233 -6.86 -1.10 18.71
C GLU A 233 -6.43 -1.04 17.26
N ILE A 234 -6.62 0.10 16.58
CA ILE A 234 -6.19 0.30 15.19
C ILE A 234 -4.67 0.14 15.07
N LYS A 235 -3.90 0.79 15.95
CA LYS A 235 -2.43 0.66 15.96
C LYS A 235 -1.97 -0.77 16.22
N ARG A 236 -2.65 -1.48 17.11
CA ARG A 236 -2.39 -2.89 17.39
C ARG A 236 -2.67 -3.76 16.16
N PHE A 237 -3.80 -3.55 15.49
CA PHE A 237 -4.15 -4.26 14.26
C PHE A 237 -3.19 -3.93 13.12
N ALA A 238 -2.81 -2.66 12.95
CA ALA A 238 -1.85 -2.23 11.96
C ALA A 238 -0.49 -2.91 12.16
N ARG A 239 0.04 -2.90 13.39
CA ARG A 239 1.30 -3.59 13.72
C ARG A 239 1.21 -5.08 13.43
N ARG A 240 0.11 -5.72 13.81
CA ARG A 240 -0.11 -7.15 13.58
C ARG A 240 -0.20 -7.47 12.10
N SER A 241 -0.94 -6.69 11.32
CA SER A 241 -1.06 -6.86 9.86
C SER A 241 0.27 -6.71 9.15
N PHE A 242 1.09 -5.71 9.55
CA PHE A 242 2.43 -5.52 9.03
C PHE A 242 3.31 -6.77 9.19
N HIS A 243 3.32 -7.37 10.38
CA HIS A 243 4.13 -8.56 10.66
C HIS A 243 3.56 -9.82 10.00
N VAL A 244 2.25 -9.99 10.00
CA VAL A 244 1.60 -11.17 9.40
C VAL A 244 1.78 -11.21 7.89
N CYS A 245 1.74 -10.04 7.24
CA CYS A 245 1.99 -9.92 5.82
C CYS A 245 3.48 -9.85 5.46
N GLU A 246 4.38 -10.04 6.44
CA GLU A 246 5.83 -10.01 6.26
C GLU A 246 6.34 -8.71 5.61
N CYS A 247 5.63 -7.61 5.89
CA CYS A 247 6.05 -6.29 5.42
C CYS A 247 7.39 -5.90 6.03
N ARG A 248 8.16 -5.13 5.29
CA ARG A 248 9.49 -4.66 5.67
C ARG A 248 9.57 -3.15 5.46
N ASP A 249 10.37 -2.49 6.25
CA ASP A 249 10.74 -1.08 6.23
C ASP A 249 9.54 -0.15 6.43
N PHE A 250 8.56 -0.16 5.55
CA PHE A 250 7.36 0.67 5.66
C PHE A 250 6.14 0.02 4.99
N ALA A 251 4.96 0.45 5.41
CA ALA A 251 3.69 0.14 4.77
C ALA A 251 2.61 1.14 5.23
N ARG A 252 1.47 1.15 4.57
CA ARG A 252 0.25 1.82 5.00
C ARG A 252 -0.88 0.79 5.09
N ILE A 253 -1.64 0.84 6.17
CA ILE A 253 -2.72 -0.11 6.40
C ILE A 253 -4.01 0.66 6.60
N ASP A 254 -5.03 0.25 5.86
CA ASP A 254 -6.31 0.94 5.77
C ASP A 254 -7.38 0.17 6.53
N PHE A 255 -8.24 0.89 7.26
CA PHE A 255 -9.31 0.36 8.10
C PHE A 255 -10.61 1.13 7.89
N MET A 256 -11.74 0.45 8.15
CA MET A 256 -13.05 1.08 8.31
C MET A 256 -13.47 0.95 9.78
N ILE A 257 -13.76 2.04 10.46
CA ILE A 257 -14.30 2.06 11.81
C ILE A 257 -15.83 2.12 11.69
N CYS A 258 -16.54 1.06 12.13
CA CYS A 258 -17.98 1.05 12.11
C CYS A 258 -18.59 1.95 13.21
N GLU A 259 -19.92 2.12 13.18
CA GLU A 259 -20.63 2.98 14.14
C GLU A 259 -20.41 2.58 15.61
N ASP A 260 -20.21 1.30 15.88
CA ASP A 260 -19.90 0.78 17.22
C ASP A 260 -18.43 1.00 17.64
N GLY A 261 -17.63 1.73 16.85
CA GLY A 261 -16.22 1.98 17.11
C GLY A 261 -15.28 0.85 16.74
N ASN A 262 -15.75 -0.28 16.24
CA ASN A 262 -14.91 -1.43 15.88
C ASN A 262 -14.18 -1.20 14.56
N PRO A 263 -12.83 -1.30 14.50
CA PRO A 263 -12.09 -1.20 13.26
C PRO A 263 -12.10 -2.53 12.49
N PHE A 264 -12.33 -2.45 11.19
CA PHE A 264 -12.27 -3.55 10.23
C PHE A 264 -11.14 -3.28 9.24
N PHE A 265 -10.24 -4.24 9.08
CA PHE A 265 -9.16 -4.19 8.10
C PHE A 265 -9.71 -4.14 6.67
N LEU A 266 -9.13 -3.29 5.84
CA LEU A 266 -9.42 -3.19 4.41
C LEU A 266 -8.29 -3.76 3.56
N GLU A 267 -7.09 -3.20 3.68
CA GLU A 267 -5.92 -3.62 2.88
C GLU A 267 -4.59 -3.18 3.50
N VAL A 268 -3.50 -3.79 3.02
CA VAL A 268 -2.11 -3.34 3.23
C VAL A 268 -1.56 -2.80 1.93
N ASN A 269 -1.01 -1.59 1.97
CA ASN A 269 -0.30 -0.98 0.87
C ASN A 269 1.21 -1.02 1.17
N THR A 270 1.95 -1.85 0.44
CA THR A 270 3.40 -2.02 0.61
C THR A 270 4.20 -0.91 -0.06
N LEU A 271 3.59 -0.20 -1.01
CA LEU A 271 4.18 0.92 -1.73
C LEU A 271 3.20 2.12 -1.73
N PRO A 272 2.96 2.76 -0.58
CA PRO A 272 2.05 3.90 -0.51
C PRO A 272 2.60 5.11 -1.27
N GLY A 273 1.71 5.97 -1.78
CA GLY A 273 2.11 7.19 -2.48
C GLY A 273 3.03 8.08 -1.65
N LEU A 274 4.01 8.69 -2.31
CA LEU A 274 5.10 9.48 -1.72
C LEU A 274 5.17 10.92 -2.29
N THR A 275 4.03 11.53 -2.61
CA THR A 275 3.97 12.99 -2.78
C THR A 275 3.77 13.65 -1.42
N THR A 276 4.07 14.93 -1.31
CA THR A 276 3.90 15.70 -0.04
C THR A 276 2.45 15.71 0.47
N THR A 277 1.47 15.42 -0.39
CA THR A 277 0.04 15.36 -0.05
C THR A 277 -0.49 13.95 0.19
N SER A 278 0.35 12.93 0.01
CA SER A 278 -0.03 11.52 0.17
C SER A 278 -0.30 11.13 1.63
N LEU A 279 -0.98 10.01 1.83
CA LEU A 279 -1.44 9.57 3.16
C LEU A 279 -0.30 9.12 4.08
N LEU A 280 0.74 8.47 3.54
CA LEU A 280 1.89 8.07 4.36
C LEU A 280 2.63 9.28 4.94
N PRO A 281 2.98 10.35 4.17
CA PRO A 281 3.51 11.59 4.72
C PRO A 281 2.60 12.27 5.74
N LYS A 282 1.27 12.27 5.56
CA LYS A 282 0.33 12.80 6.55
C LYS A 282 0.38 12.01 7.87
N SER A 283 0.41 10.68 7.78
CA SER A 283 0.57 9.82 8.95
C SER A 283 1.92 10.07 9.66
N ALA A 284 2.99 10.25 8.91
CA ALA A 284 4.32 10.54 9.43
C ALA A 284 4.39 11.91 10.11
N SER A 285 3.72 12.93 9.58
CA SER A 285 3.69 14.26 10.19
C SER A 285 3.06 14.27 11.59
N CYS A 286 2.07 13.40 11.84
CA CYS A 286 1.51 13.21 13.17
C CYS A 286 2.51 12.60 14.18
N ALA A 287 3.55 11.91 13.68
CA ALA A 287 4.66 11.37 14.48
C ALA A 287 5.88 12.28 14.53
N GLY A 288 5.77 13.52 14.02
CA GLY A 288 6.81 14.54 14.05
C GLY A 288 7.84 14.47 12.91
N TYR A 289 7.60 13.66 11.88
CA TYR A 289 8.45 13.63 10.69
C TYR A 289 7.95 14.64 9.67
N ASP A 290 8.83 15.51 9.20
CA ASP A 290 8.64 16.22 7.94
C ASP A 290 8.88 15.29 6.75
N PHE A 291 8.58 15.76 5.54
CA PHE A 291 8.69 14.94 4.34
C PHE A 291 10.14 14.47 4.08
N GLN A 292 11.13 15.33 4.28
CA GLN A 292 12.54 14.99 4.09
C GLN A 292 13.01 13.93 5.09
N SER A 293 12.68 14.10 6.38
CA SER A 293 12.99 13.11 7.42
C SER A 293 12.33 11.77 7.16
N LEU A 294 11.07 11.77 6.70
CA LEU A 294 10.38 10.55 6.29
C LEU A 294 11.14 9.86 5.16
N CYS A 295 11.45 10.56 4.07
CA CYS A 295 12.15 9.98 2.91
C CYS A 295 13.47 9.31 3.31
N LYS A 296 14.25 9.93 4.21
CA LYS A 296 15.45 9.30 4.78
C LYS A 296 15.12 8.01 5.52
N LYS A 297 14.09 8.03 6.39
CA LYS A 297 13.67 6.83 7.15
C LYS A 297 13.20 5.68 6.27
N LEU A 298 12.69 5.96 5.06
CA LEU A 298 12.30 4.93 4.12
C LEU A 298 13.50 4.17 3.53
N VAL A 299 14.63 4.85 3.28
CA VAL A 299 15.81 4.25 2.64
C VAL A 299 16.86 3.73 3.63
N GLU A 300 16.94 4.28 4.85
CA GLU A 300 17.93 3.91 5.87
C GLU A 300 18.02 2.39 6.13
N PRO A 301 16.91 1.61 6.25
CA PRO A 301 17.03 0.18 6.51
C PRO A 301 17.67 -0.60 5.35
N ALA A 302 17.42 -0.18 4.10
CA ALA A 302 18.01 -0.80 2.93
C ALA A 302 19.50 -0.47 2.81
N ILE A 303 19.90 0.77 3.14
CA ILE A 303 21.31 1.18 3.23
C ILE A 303 22.02 0.33 4.28
N ALA A 304 21.42 0.16 5.46
CA ALA A 304 22.02 -0.65 6.52
C ALA A 304 22.24 -2.12 6.09
N ARG A 305 21.27 -2.73 5.37
CA ARG A 305 21.43 -4.08 4.81
C ARG A 305 22.57 -4.13 3.77
N PHE A 306 22.67 -3.13 2.92
CA PHE A 306 23.73 -3.02 1.92
C PHE A 306 25.13 -2.90 2.58
N GLU A 307 25.27 -2.06 3.60
CA GLU A 307 26.54 -1.89 4.32
C GLU A 307 26.96 -3.17 5.06
N GLN A 308 26.00 -3.84 5.72
CA GLN A 308 26.26 -5.11 6.41
C GLN A 308 26.76 -6.20 5.46
N SER A 309 26.23 -6.27 4.24
CA SER A 309 26.68 -7.24 3.25
C SER A 309 28.15 -7.03 2.87
N LYS A 310 28.61 -5.78 2.72
CA LYS A 310 30.00 -5.46 2.41
C LYS A 310 30.97 -5.86 3.52
N ILE A 311 30.57 -5.70 4.78
CA ILE A 311 31.39 -6.10 5.94
C ILE A 311 31.55 -7.62 5.96
N SER A 312 30.49 -8.39 5.67
CA SER A 312 30.50 -9.84 5.65
C SER A 312 31.43 -10.40 4.56
N VAL A 313 31.49 -9.76 3.40
CA VAL A 313 32.40 -10.15 2.29
C VAL A 313 33.86 -9.88 2.61
N LEU A 314 34.17 -8.80 3.35
CA LEU A 314 35.56 -8.46 3.74
C LEU A 314 36.10 -9.34 4.89
N SER A 315 35.20 -10.05 5.60
CA SER A 315 35.55 -10.93 6.74
C SER A 315 35.56 -12.42 6.40
N ALA A 316 35.24 -12.80 5.17
CA ALA A 316 35.27 -14.18 4.64
C ALA A 316 36.48 -14.42 3.76
#